data_a14014ccc8aa257f476e8165be8587b0
#
_entry.id   a14014ccc8aa257f476e8165be8587b0
#
_cell.length_a   1.000
_cell.length_b   1.000
_cell.length_c   1.000
_cell.angle_alpha   90.00
_cell.angle_beta   90.00
_cell.angle_gamma   90.00
#
_symmetry.space_group_name_H-M   'P 1'
#
loop_
_entity.id
_entity.type
_entity.pdbx_description
1 polymer ?
#
loop_
_entity_poly.entity_id
_entity_poly.type
_entity_poly.pdbx_seq_one_letter_code
_entity_poly.pdbx_strand_id
1 'polypeptide(L)'
;MDFADYIRTFNTGDDAVLVRDFYAPDIHFQSGPRILRGTDELLQFLNWAHDGIREIIRAQTVLRDENRIFAEIDMDFHATKDKPDFTFGALKKGEFTTVKFFVLYTLRDGRVARFKAATWPPNLGVTKPDSAAVLGAAPAQAPAAHLTQATATAPTRAPVAHLTGSPATPARPPAALASPPVTAPSQAPSGAPAQRAQPARSSAAERLGGTPEGRQAFMDYTRAFSNADFDSFSRFYTDDVRCELPSAVLERREAIVGFYREMFKTVRESLTLHQLIADDAGLAADVTSQFTAIEDAPHFVVAALKKGEFVRVRVFVYYTLRDGKIASIRVARAGIPSKPQRL
;
A
#
# COMPACT_ATOMS: atom_id res chain seq x y z
N MET A 1 -23.69 4.88 -2.27
CA MET A 1 -23.10 4.40 -3.54
C MET A 1 -22.92 2.89 -3.47
N ASP A 2 -23.45 2.17 -4.44
CA ASP A 2 -23.06 0.79 -4.69
C ASP A 2 -21.75 0.76 -5.47
N PHE A 3 -20.72 0.12 -4.92
CA PHE A 3 -19.40 0.13 -5.53
C PHE A 3 -19.28 -0.82 -6.73
N ALA A 4 -20.08 -1.89 -6.75
CA ALA A 4 -20.14 -2.79 -7.89
C ALA A 4 -20.80 -2.12 -9.10
N ASP A 5 -21.85 -1.32 -8.86
CA ASP A 5 -22.48 -0.50 -9.91
C ASP A 5 -21.53 0.55 -10.45
N TYR A 6 -20.76 1.20 -9.57
CA TYR A 6 -19.71 2.14 -9.96
C TYR A 6 -18.70 1.49 -10.90
N ILE A 7 -18.15 0.32 -10.53
CA ILE A 7 -17.19 -0.42 -11.37
C ILE A 7 -17.82 -0.83 -12.70
N ARG A 8 -19.06 -1.33 -12.69
CA ARG A 8 -19.75 -1.70 -13.94
C ARG A 8 -19.87 -0.49 -14.89
N THR A 9 -20.32 0.64 -14.36
CA THR A 9 -20.48 1.88 -15.16
C THR A 9 -19.13 2.38 -15.66
N PHE A 10 -18.09 2.41 -14.80
CA PHE A 10 -16.73 2.78 -15.21
C PHE A 10 -16.24 1.90 -16.37
N ASN A 11 -16.43 0.60 -16.26
CA ASN A 11 -15.97 -0.37 -17.26
C ASN A 11 -16.77 -0.32 -18.58
N THR A 12 -17.90 0.41 -18.66
CA THR A 12 -18.56 0.70 -19.96
C THR A 12 -17.79 1.71 -20.77
N GLY A 13 -17.03 2.62 -20.12
CA GLY A 13 -16.36 3.76 -20.75
C GLY A 13 -17.30 4.93 -21.02
N ASP A 14 -18.51 4.94 -20.46
CA ASP A 14 -19.43 6.09 -20.53
C ASP A 14 -19.12 7.08 -19.39
N ASP A 15 -18.15 7.96 -19.65
CA ASP A 15 -17.68 8.93 -18.68
C ASP A 15 -18.75 9.92 -18.26
N ALA A 16 -19.68 10.27 -19.17
CA ALA A 16 -20.74 11.21 -18.86
C ALA A 16 -21.73 10.62 -17.86
N VAL A 17 -22.13 9.36 -18.05
CA VAL A 17 -22.98 8.62 -17.09
C VAL A 17 -22.23 8.41 -15.77
N LEU A 18 -20.97 8.00 -15.83
CA LEU A 18 -20.16 7.78 -14.63
C LEU A 18 -20.08 9.05 -13.77
N VAL A 19 -19.74 10.18 -14.37
CA VAL A 19 -19.58 11.45 -13.64
C VAL A 19 -20.91 11.95 -13.11
N ARG A 20 -21.98 11.90 -13.91
CA ARG A 20 -23.32 12.34 -13.50
C ARG A 20 -23.87 11.56 -12.31
N ASP A 21 -23.71 10.23 -12.32
CA ASP A 21 -24.41 9.35 -11.37
C ASP A 21 -23.62 9.09 -10.10
N PHE A 22 -22.29 9.09 -10.16
CA PHE A 22 -21.46 8.67 -9.05
C PHE A 22 -20.63 9.77 -8.39
N TYR A 23 -20.40 10.92 -9.05
CA TYR A 23 -19.58 11.97 -8.45
C TYR A 23 -20.41 13.15 -7.96
N ALA A 24 -19.98 13.74 -6.86
CA ALA A 24 -20.56 14.99 -6.36
C ALA A 24 -20.13 16.16 -7.27
N PRO A 25 -21.00 17.19 -7.47
CA PRO A 25 -20.69 18.31 -8.39
C PRO A 25 -19.38 19.03 -8.06
N ASP A 26 -19.01 19.10 -6.76
CA ASP A 26 -17.80 19.72 -6.23
C ASP A 26 -16.70 18.72 -5.90
N ILE A 27 -16.66 17.59 -6.61
CA ILE A 27 -15.63 16.54 -6.43
C ILE A 27 -14.23 17.13 -6.32
N HIS A 28 -13.46 16.65 -5.36
CA HIS A 28 -12.02 16.87 -5.27
C HIS A 28 -11.30 15.56 -5.64
N PHE A 29 -10.77 15.50 -6.85
CA PHE A 29 -10.05 14.35 -7.38
C PHE A 29 -8.55 14.57 -7.28
N GLN A 30 -7.82 13.57 -6.78
CA GLN A 30 -6.36 13.57 -6.71
C GLN A 30 -5.81 12.21 -7.16
N SER A 31 -4.95 12.20 -8.17
CA SER A 31 -4.20 11.03 -8.61
C SER A 31 -2.75 11.42 -8.89
N GLY A 32 -1.84 10.94 -8.05
CA GLY A 32 -0.46 11.41 -8.06
C GLY A 32 -0.36 12.93 -7.89
N PRO A 33 0.31 13.64 -8.81
CA PRO A 33 0.42 15.10 -8.78
C PRO A 33 -0.82 15.83 -9.32
N ARG A 34 -1.74 15.12 -9.98
CA ARG A 34 -2.93 15.70 -10.60
C ARG A 34 -3.99 15.97 -9.55
N ILE A 35 -4.50 17.20 -9.54
CA ILE A 35 -5.62 17.62 -8.71
C ILE A 35 -6.66 18.25 -9.63
N LEU A 36 -7.92 17.81 -9.53
CA LEU A 36 -9.07 18.32 -10.28
C LEU A 36 -10.18 18.71 -9.30
N ARG A 37 -10.96 19.71 -9.69
CA ARG A 37 -12.07 20.24 -8.89
C ARG A 37 -13.34 20.36 -9.72
N GLY A 38 -14.40 19.74 -9.21
CA GLY A 38 -15.69 19.71 -9.90
C GLY A 38 -15.76 18.68 -11.02
N THR A 39 -16.98 18.42 -11.43
CA THR A 39 -17.30 17.41 -12.45
C THR A 39 -16.80 17.79 -13.85
N ASP A 40 -16.73 19.08 -14.18
CA ASP A 40 -16.30 19.54 -15.50
C ASP A 40 -14.82 19.24 -15.76
N GLU A 41 -13.95 19.58 -14.80
CA GLU A 41 -12.51 19.23 -14.89
C GLU A 41 -12.30 17.72 -14.92
N LEU A 42 -13.09 16.97 -14.11
CA LEU A 42 -13.02 15.52 -14.10
C LEU A 42 -13.42 14.93 -15.44
N LEU A 43 -14.53 15.39 -16.04
CA LEU A 43 -14.99 14.88 -17.33
C LEU A 43 -14.01 15.22 -18.47
N GLN A 44 -13.45 16.43 -18.48
CA GLN A 44 -12.40 16.80 -19.42
C GLN A 44 -11.18 15.88 -19.29
N PHE A 45 -10.78 15.57 -18.07
CA PHE A 45 -9.66 14.66 -17.82
C PHE A 45 -9.96 13.24 -18.30
N LEU A 46 -11.15 12.69 -18.00
CA LEU A 46 -11.53 11.35 -18.42
C LEU A 46 -11.58 11.26 -19.95
N ASN A 47 -12.18 12.22 -20.62
CA ASN A 47 -12.20 12.29 -22.09
C ASN A 47 -10.78 12.30 -22.68
N TRP A 48 -9.85 13.03 -22.06
CA TRP A 48 -8.44 13.03 -22.48
C TRP A 48 -7.75 11.70 -22.18
N ALA A 49 -7.97 11.13 -20.99
CA ALA A 49 -7.34 9.88 -20.56
C ALA A 49 -7.82 8.69 -21.42
N HIS A 50 -9.11 8.68 -21.77
CA HIS A 50 -9.73 7.63 -22.57
C HIS A 50 -9.58 7.84 -24.08
N ASP A 51 -8.94 8.93 -24.53
CA ASP A 51 -8.62 9.12 -25.94
C ASP A 51 -7.57 8.09 -26.42
N GLY A 52 -8.05 6.97 -26.93
CA GLY A 52 -7.21 5.85 -27.39
C GLY A 52 -6.81 4.86 -26.32
N ILE A 53 -7.29 5.01 -25.09
CA ILE A 53 -7.14 4.06 -24.00
C ILE A 53 -8.52 3.70 -23.45
N ARG A 54 -8.76 2.41 -23.26
CA ARG A 54 -9.91 1.91 -22.49
C ARG A 54 -9.41 1.39 -21.18
N GLU A 55 -9.93 1.95 -20.10
CA GLU A 55 -9.61 1.54 -18.73
C GLU A 55 -10.63 0.52 -18.24
N ILE A 56 -10.13 -0.56 -17.60
CA ILE A 56 -10.96 -1.61 -16.97
C ILE A 56 -10.51 -1.79 -15.53
N ILE A 57 -11.41 -1.54 -14.60
CA ILE A 57 -11.20 -1.78 -13.17
C ILE A 57 -11.48 -3.23 -12.83
N ARG A 58 -10.51 -3.87 -12.16
CA ARG A 58 -10.67 -5.15 -11.46
C ARG A 58 -10.34 -4.94 -9.97
N ALA A 59 -11.39 -4.88 -9.13
CA ALA A 59 -11.19 -4.73 -7.69
C ALA A 59 -10.63 -6.04 -7.10
N GLN A 60 -9.54 -5.93 -6.34
CA GLN A 60 -8.89 -7.03 -5.64
C GLN A 60 -9.33 -7.10 -4.18
N THR A 61 -9.40 -5.95 -3.53
CA THR A 61 -9.82 -5.79 -2.14
C THR A 61 -10.65 -4.53 -2.00
N VAL A 62 -11.70 -4.60 -1.22
CA VAL A 62 -12.55 -3.44 -0.90
C VAL A 62 -12.81 -3.43 0.59
N LEU A 63 -12.37 -2.37 1.27
CA LEU A 63 -12.75 -2.06 2.64
C LEU A 63 -13.74 -0.90 2.65
N ARG A 64 -14.70 -0.95 3.56
CA ARG A 64 -15.74 0.06 3.61
C ARG A 64 -16.11 0.41 5.05
N ASP A 65 -16.34 1.69 5.28
CA ASP A 65 -17.11 2.17 6.42
C ASP A 65 -18.32 2.99 5.94
N GLU A 66 -18.96 3.73 6.84
CA GLU A 66 -20.23 4.42 6.57
C GLU A 66 -20.16 5.33 5.31
N ASN A 67 -19.09 6.08 5.14
CA ASN A 67 -18.97 7.08 4.08
C ASN A 67 -17.62 7.06 3.35
N ARG A 68 -16.83 5.99 3.50
CA ARG A 68 -15.55 5.83 2.81
C ARG A 68 -15.41 4.43 2.24
N ILE A 69 -14.71 4.34 1.11
CA ILE A 69 -14.33 3.08 0.48
C ILE A 69 -12.83 3.17 0.20
N PHE A 70 -12.09 2.17 0.63
CA PHE A 70 -10.76 1.88 0.12
C PHE A 70 -10.86 0.72 -0.85
N ALA A 71 -10.19 0.83 -1.98
CA ALA A 71 -10.08 -0.27 -2.94
C ALA A 71 -8.63 -0.46 -3.37
N GLU A 72 -8.16 -1.70 -3.32
CA GLU A 72 -7.02 -2.16 -4.09
C GLU A 72 -7.56 -2.61 -5.44
N ILE A 73 -7.11 -1.98 -6.52
CA ILE A 73 -7.58 -2.28 -7.86
C ILE A 73 -6.41 -2.57 -8.79
N ASP A 74 -6.61 -3.52 -9.70
CA ASP A 74 -5.82 -3.62 -10.92
C ASP A 74 -6.58 -2.85 -12.01
N MET A 75 -5.92 -1.87 -12.60
CA MET A 75 -6.42 -1.09 -13.71
C MET A 75 -5.73 -1.56 -14.99
N ASP A 76 -6.51 -2.15 -15.89
CA ASP A 76 -6.02 -2.52 -17.22
C ASP A 76 -6.24 -1.36 -18.20
N PHE A 77 -5.17 -0.90 -18.82
CA PHE A 77 -5.16 0.18 -19.82
C PHE A 77 -4.99 -0.43 -21.21
N HIS A 78 -6.10 -0.63 -21.92
CA HIS A 78 -6.12 -1.20 -23.27
C HIS A 78 -5.99 -0.13 -24.33
N ALA A 79 -4.95 -0.20 -25.17
CA ALA A 79 -4.76 0.73 -26.27
C ALA A 79 -5.68 0.41 -27.44
N THR A 80 -6.61 1.33 -27.78
CA THR A 80 -7.48 1.26 -28.95
C THR A 80 -6.85 1.90 -30.19
N LYS A 81 -5.78 2.67 -29.99
CA LYS A 81 -4.86 3.21 -31.01
C LYS A 81 -3.44 3.22 -30.45
N ASP A 82 -2.44 3.49 -31.29
CA ASP A 82 -1.06 3.63 -30.82
C ASP A 82 -0.92 4.80 -29.84
N LYS A 83 -0.28 4.54 -28.69
CA LYS A 83 -0.04 5.51 -27.59
C LYS A 83 1.43 5.44 -27.18
N PRO A 84 2.35 6.04 -27.97
CA PRO A 84 3.78 6.00 -27.68
C PRO A 84 4.18 6.82 -26.43
N ASP A 85 3.34 7.77 -26.06
CA ASP A 85 3.52 8.70 -24.94
C ASP A 85 2.69 8.34 -23.69
N PHE A 86 2.17 7.10 -23.62
CA PHE A 86 1.34 6.70 -22.48
C PHE A 86 2.15 6.69 -21.18
N THR A 87 1.58 7.25 -20.12
CA THR A 87 2.25 7.48 -18.82
C THR A 87 2.86 6.22 -18.21
N PHE A 88 2.24 5.06 -18.42
CA PHE A 88 2.70 3.79 -17.83
C PHE A 88 3.48 2.91 -18.81
N GLY A 89 3.96 3.48 -19.90
CA GLY A 89 4.75 2.83 -20.93
C GLY A 89 4.09 2.87 -22.30
N ALA A 90 4.88 3.01 -23.37
CA ALA A 90 4.37 3.04 -24.73
C ALA A 90 3.54 1.79 -25.07
N LEU A 91 2.39 1.99 -25.69
CA LEU A 91 1.47 0.94 -26.10
C LEU A 91 1.16 1.05 -27.58
N LYS A 92 1.14 -0.06 -28.30
CA LYS A 92 0.58 -0.17 -29.64
C LYS A 92 -0.88 -0.57 -29.55
N LYS A 93 -1.65 -0.24 -30.59
CA LYS A 93 -3.03 -0.67 -30.70
C LYS A 93 -3.17 -2.18 -30.43
N GLY A 94 -4.07 -2.55 -29.51
CA GLY A 94 -4.32 -3.91 -29.08
C GLY A 94 -3.40 -4.41 -27.94
N GLU A 95 -2.39 -3.63 -27.53
CA GLU A 95 -1.62 -3.92 -26.32
C GLU A 95 -2.32 -3.36 -25.08
N PHE A 96 -2.01 -3.91 -23.91
CA PHE A 96 -2.46 -3.33 -22.65
C PHE A 96 -1.37 -3.43 -21.58
N THR A 97 -1.48 -2.58 -20.57
CA THR A 97 -0.67 -2.66 -19.35
C THR A 97 -1.59 -2.64 -18.15
N THR A 98 -1.22 -3.36 -17.11
CA THR A 98 -1.95 -3.37 -15.84
C THR A 98 -1.16 -2.60 -14.79
N VAL A 99 -1.81 -1.65 -14.13
CA VAL A 99 -1.24 -0.89 -13.03
C VAL A 99 -2.10 -1.09 -11.79
N LYS A 100 -1.47 -1.42 -10.67
CA LYS A 100 -2.15 -1.54 -9.40
C LYS A 100 -2.28 -0.17 -8.74
N PHE A 101 -3.49 0.12 -8.24
CA PHE A 101 -3.78 1.33 -7.49
C PHE A 101 -4.35 1.02 -6.12
N PHE A 102 -4.02 1.85 -5.16
CA PHE A 102 -4.77 2.03 -3.93
C PHE A 102 -5.60 3.29 -4.06
N VAL A 103 -6.91 3.15 -3.92
CA VAL A 103 -7.86 4.24 -4.13
C VAL A 103 -8.71 4.43 -2.88
N LEU A 104 -8.82 5.68 -2.46
CA LEU A 104 -9.65 6.10 -1.34
C LEU A 104 -10.76 7.01 -1.85
N TYR A 105 -11.99 6.57 -1.70
CA TYR A 105 -13.21 7.31 -1.99
C TYR A 105 -13.81 7.82 -0.69
N THR A 106 -14.14 9.11 -0.62
CA THR A 106 -14.98 9.67 0.46
C THR A 106 -16.32 10.04 -0.14
N LEU A 107 -17.38 9.54 0.47
CA LEU A 107 -18.74 9.73 -0.01
C LEU A 107 -19.44 10.85 0.75
N ARG A 108 -20.30 11.57 0.06
CA ARG A 108 -21.27 12.50 0.60
C ARG A 108 -22.58 12.32 -0.19
N ASP A 109 -23.68 12.09 0.52
CA ASP A 109 -25.00 11.86 -0.07
C ASP A 109 -24.99 10.72 -1.14
N GLY A 110 -24.22 9.65 -0.85
CA GLY A 110 -24.11 8.51 -1.73
C GLY A 110 -23.23 8.72 -2.97
N ARG A 111 -22.58 9.89 -3.13
CA ARG A 111 -21.70 10.24 -4.26
C ARG A 111 -20.27 10.46 -3.80
N VAL A 112 -19.31 10.23 -4.69
CA VAL A 112 -17.88 10.48 -4.44
C VAL A 112 -17.63 11.98 -4.38
N ALA A 113 -17.40 12.51 -3.20
CA ALA A 113 -17.05 13.91 -2.97
C ALA A 113 -15.52 14.12 -2.92
N ARG A 114 -14.76 13.07 -2.62
CA ARG A 114 -13.30 13.09 -2.68
C ARG A 114 -12.77 11.76 -3.19
N PHE A 115 -11.85 11.83 -4.12
CA PHE A 115 -11.13 10.72 -4.70
C PHE A 115 -9.63 10.93 -4.53
N LYS A 116 -8.93 9.91 -4.05
CA LYS A 116 -7.47 9.89 -4.01
C LYS A 116 -6.96 8.55 -4.49
N ALA A 117 -6.00 8.57 -5.41
CA ALA A 117 -5.35 7.37 -5.91
C ALA A 117 -3.83 7.44 -5.75
N ALA A 118 -3.24 6.30 -5.46
CA ALA A 118 -1.80 6.07 -5.43
C ALA A 118 -1.48 4.82 -6.23
N THR A 119 -0.48 4.89 -7.11
CA THR A 119 0.05 3.70 -7.78
C THR A 119 0.87 2.88 -6.82
N TRP A 120 0.70 1.57 -6.87
CA TRP A 120 1.49 0.63 -6.10
C TRP A 120 2.45 -0.13 -7.03
N PRO A 121 3.77 0.00 -6.87
CA PRO A 121 4.74 -0.72 -7.67
C PRO A 121 4.77 -2.22 -7.28
N PRO A 122 5.19 -3.11 -8.20
CA PRO A 122 5.64 -2.80 -9.55
C PRO A 122 4.48 -2.63 -10.53
N ASN A 123 4.72 -1.87 -11.61
CA ASN A 123 3.89 -1.96 -12.80
C ASN A 123 4.05 -3.36 -13.43
N LEU A 124 2.94 -4.01 -13.78
CA LEU A 124 2.96 -5.39 -14.30
C LEU A 124 3.49 -5.50 -15.74
N GLY A 125 3.83 -4.35 -16.35
CA GLY A 125 4.40 -4.31 -17.70
C GLY A 125 3.35 -4.40 -18.82
N VAL A 126 3.84 -4.33 -20.05
CA VAL A 126 3.01 -4.38 -21.25
C VAL A 126 2.75 -5.83 -21.63
N THR A 127 1.48 -6.17 -21.83
CA THR A 127 1.03 -7.47 -22.32
C THR A 127 0.40 -7.34 -23.70
N LYS A 128 0.60 -8.36 -24.54
CA LYS A 128 -0.03 -8.49 -25.86
C LYS A 128 -1.13 -9.54 -25.74
N PRO A 129 -2.40 -9.15 -25.60
CA PRO A 129 -3.46 -10.13 -25.59
C PRO A 129 -3.63 -10.75 -26.99
N ASP A 130 -4.09 -11.98 -27.05
CA ASP A 130 -4.69 -12.52 -28.24
C ASP A 130 -5.95 -11.68 -28.53
N SER A 131 -5.92 -10.88 -29.58
CA SER A 131 -6.90 -9.82 -29.87
C SER A 131 -8.36 -10.32 -29.98
N ALA A 132 -8.56 -11.61 -30.20
CA ALA A 132 -9.89 -12.21 -30.27
C ALA A 132 -10.52 -12.44 -28.86
N ALA A 133 -9.74 -12.64 -27.84
CA ALA A 133 -10.24 -12.93 -26.49
C ALA A 133 -10.70 -11.68 -25.71
N VAL A 134 -10.15 -10.51 -26.03
CA VAL A 134 -10.41 -9.27 -25.30
C VAL A 134 -11.66 -8.52 -25.77
N LEU A 135 -11.98 -8.62 -27.06
CA LEU A 135 -13.14 -7.92 -27.66
C LEU A 135 -14.44 -8.71 -27.54
N GLY A 136 -14.40 -10.00 -27.20
CA GLY A 136 -15.56 -10.87 -27.08
C GLY A 136 -15.97 -11.26 -25.65
N ALA A 137 -15.19 -10.90 -24.65
CA ALA A 137 -15.57 -11.14 -23.26
C ALA A 137 -16.59 -10.09 -22.80
N ALA A 138 -17.83 -10.53 -22.61
CA ALA A 138 -18.75 -9.78 -21.79
C ALA A 138 -18.08 -9.44 -20.45
N PRO A 139 -18.36 -8.27 -19.83
CA PRO A 139 -17.71 -7.89 -18.57
C PRO A 139 -17.87 -9.04 -17.57
N ALA A 140 -16.73 -9.59 -17.17
CA ALA A 140 -16.70 -10.63 -16.13
C ALA A 140 -17.47 -10.06 -14.94
N GLN A 141 -18.49 -10.79 -14.50
CA GLN A 141 -19.24 -10.44 -13.30
C GLN A 141 -18.20 -10.20 -12.19
N ALA A 142 -18.27 -9.03 -11.56
CA ALA A 142 -17.50 -8.77 -10.36
C ALA A 142 -17.70 -9.96 -9.42
N PRO A 143 -16.64 -10.55 -8.87
CA PRO A 143 -16.81 -11.59 -7.89
C PRO A 143 -17.70 -11.02 -6.80
N ALA A 144 -18.85 -11.68 -6.57
CA ALA A 144 -19.69 -11.39 -5.43
C ALA A 144 -18.75 -11.33 -4.22
N ALA A 145 -18.89 -10.29 -3.40
CA ALA A 145 -18.14 -10.18 -2.16
C ALA A 145 -18.47 -11.39 -1.29
N HIS A 146 -17.78 -12.48 -1.54
CA HIS A 146 -17.82 -13.64 -0.68
C HIS A 146 -16.95 -13.34 0.52
N LEU A 147 -17.57 -13.14 1.64
CA LEU A 147 -17.06 -13.52 2.95
C LEU A 147 -16.65 -15.00 2.85
N THR A 148 -15.48 -15.28 2.35
CA THR A 148 -14.98 -16.65 2.25
C THR A 148 -13.63 -16.73 2.94
N GLN A 149 -13.62 -17.56 3.95
CA GLN A 149 -12.45 -18.11 4.61
C GLN A 149 -11.40 -18.49 3.57
N ALA A 150 -10.23 -17.87 3.66
CA ALA A 150 -9.08 -18.23 2.85
C ALA A 150 -8.54 -19.59 3.31
N THR A 151 -8.88 -20.64 2.57
CA THR A 151 -8.13 -21.89 2.62
C THR A 151 -6.89 -21.73 1.76
N ALA A 152 -5.73 -21.74 2.43
CA ALA A 152 -4.44 -21.69 1.79
C ALA A 152 -4.21 -22.95 0.93
N THR A 153 -4.16 -22.78 -0.38
CA THR A 153 -3.59 -23.78 -1.30
C THR A 153 -2.30 -23.20 -1.88
N ALA A 154 -1.20 -23.86 -1.64
CA ALA A 154 0.13 -23.48 -2.10
C ALA A 154 0.21 -23.51 -3.65
N PRO A 155 0.83 -22.52 -4.32
CA PRO A 155 1.02 -22.57 -5.76
C PRO A 155 2.18 -23.51 -6.14
N THR A 156 1.86 -24.43 -7.03
CA THR A 156 2.82 -25.33 -7.70
C THR A 156 3.74 -24.51 -8.61
N ARG A 157 5.02 -24.74 -8.45
CA ARG A 157 6.12 -24.09 -9.15
C ARG A 157 6.12 -24.44 -10.65
N ALA A 158 5.96 -23.48 -11.55
CA ALA A 158 6.20 -23.62 -12.98
C ALA A 158 7.62 -23.18 -13.36
N PRO A 159 8.24 -23.77 -14.40
CA PRO A 159 9.67 -23.64 -14.68
C PRO A 159 10.02 -22.30 -15.33
N VAL A 160 11.18 -21.77 -14.95
CA VAL A 160 11.76 -20.51 -15.42
C VAL A 160 12.35 -20.73 -16.83
N ALA A 161 11.89 -19.94 -17.80
CA ALA A 161 12.55 -19.81 -19.11
C ALA A 161 13.58 -18.69 -19.03
N HIS A 162 14.85 -19.01 -19.36
CA HIS A 162 15.94 -18.06 -19.46
C HIS A 162 15.73 -17.09 -20.63
N LEU A 163 15.77 -15.80 -20.38
CA LEU A 163 16.08 -14.80 -21.40
C LEU A 163 17.31 -13.99 -20.93
N THR A 164 18.35 -14.10 -21.75
CA THR A 164 19.63 -13.42 -21.62
C THR A 164 19.50 -11.95 -22.03
N GLY A 165 19.77 -11.03 -21.12
CA GLY A 165 19.94 -9.61 -21.40
C GLY A 165 20.92 -9.06 -20.38
N SER A 166 22.07 -8.54 -20.85
CA SER A 166 23.21 -8.07 -20.05
C SER A 166 22.84 -7.02 -18.99
N PRO A 167 23.41 -7.13 -17.79
CA PRO A 167 23.03 -6.29 -16.67
C PRO A 167 23.95 -5.08 -16.49
N ALA A 168 23.34 -3.97 -16.09
CA ALA A 168 24.07 -2.91 -15.40
C ALA A 168 24.40 -3.38 -13.98
N THR A 169 25.64 -3.23 -13.58
CA THR A 169 26.25 -3.73 -12.35
C THR A 169 25.62 -3.06 -11.11
N PRO A 170 25.06 -3.81 -10.15
CA PRO A 170 24.71 -3.25 -8.86
C PRO A 170 25.94 -3.17 -7.94
N ALA A 171 26.07 -2.08 -7.25
CA ALA A 171 27.10 -1.86 -6.24
C ALA A 171 27.01 -2.89 -5.11
N ARG A 172 28.16 -3.44 -4.77
CA ARG A 172 28.39 -4.46 -3.73
C ARG A 172 28.06 -3.92 -2.33
N PRO A 173 27.31 -4.65 -1.49
CA PRO A 173 27.16 -4.31 -0.09
C PRO A 173 28.49 -4.53 0.67
N PRO A 174 28.77 -3.75 1.74
CA PRO A 174 29.98 -3.91 2.52
C PRO A 174 29.99 -5.22 3.31
N ALA A 175 31.19 -5.77 3.43
CA ALA A 175 31.49 -7.06 4.03
C ALA A 175 31.09 -7.14 5.52
N ALA A 176 30.58 -8.31 5.90
CA ALA A 176 30.32 -8.69 7.28
C ALA A 176 31.63 -8.67 8.10
N LEU A 177 31.62 -7.95 9.20
CA LEU A 177 32.66 -8.02 10.23
C LEU A 177 32.42 -9.22 11.13
N ALA A 178 33.46 -10.03 11.25
CA ALA A 178 33.51 -11.24 12.08
C ALA A 178 33.36 -10.93 13.56
N SER A 179 32.62 -11.76 14.27
CA SER A 179 32.45 -11.74 15.71
C SER A 179 33.69 -12.28 16.42
N PRO A 180 34.12 -11.69 17.55
CA PRO A 180 35.10 -12.34 18.45
C PRO A 180 34.44 -13.34 19.38
N PRO A 181 35.21 -14.29 19.97
CA PRO A 181 34.68 -15.41 20.67
C PRO A 181 34.22 -15.07 22.12
N VAL A 182 33.14 -15.72 22.51
CA VAL A 182 32.56 -15.65 23.86
C VAL A 182 33.37 -16.50 24.84
N THR A 183 33.91 -15.87 25.88
CA THR A 183 34.36 -16.54 27.07
C THR A 183 33.31 -16.41 28.18
N ALA A 184 32.84 -17.54 28.69
CA ALA A 184 32.00 -17.60 29.86
C ALA A 184 32.79 -17.46 31.17
N PRO A 185 32.21 -16.91 32.23
CA PRO A 185 32.33 -17.55 33.54
C PRO A 185 31.00 -17.71 34.27
N SER A 186 30.88 -18.84 34.75
CA SER A 186 30.37 -19.48 35.96
C SER A 186 29.88 -18.61 37.13
N GLN A 187 28.79 -19.17 37.73
CA GLN A 187 28.31 -19.15 39.12
C GLN A 187 27.26 -18.10 39.51
N ALA A 188 26.11 -18.69 39.88
CA ALA A 188 25.03 -18.09 40.62
C ALA A 188 25.38 -17.91 42.12
N PRO A 189 24.63 -17.08 42.84
CA PRO A 189 24.00 -17.61 44.04
C PRO A 189 22.48 -17.41 44.11
N SER A 190 21.91 -18.33 44.83
CA SER A 190 20.50 -18.57 45.12
C SER A 190 19.83 -17.46 45.94
N GLY A 191 18.49 -17.35 45.72
CA GLY A 191 17.56 -16.98 46.77
C GLY A 191 16.87 -15.63 46.62
N ALA A 192 15.74 -15.60 45.89
CA ALA A 192 14.65 -14.70 46.18
C ALA A 192 13.32 -15.37 45.79
N PRO A 193 12.20 -15.08 46.49
CA PRO A 193 10.97 -15.86 46.39
C PRO A 193 10.28 -15.66 45.05
N ALA A 194 9.76 -16.76 44.53
CA ALA A 194 8.95 -16.81 43.32
C ALA A 194 7.78 -15.81 43.38
N GLN A 195 7.89 -14.69 42.70
CA GLN A 195 6.70 -13.90 42.33
C GLN A 195 5.89 -14.77 41.37
N ARG A 196 4.70 -15.16 41.84
CA ARG A 196 3.67 -15.75 40.96
C ARG A 196 3.58 -14.95 39.71
N ALA A 197 3.94 -15.55 38.60
CA ALA A 197 3.65 -15.01 37.27
C ALA A 197 2.15 -14.72 37.18
N GLN A 198 1.79 -13.45 37.12
CA GLN A 198 0.44 -13.07 36.73
C GLN A 198 0.24 -13.61 35.34
N PRO A 199 -0.88 -14.32 35.05
CA PRO A 199 -1.18 -14.76 33.71
C PRO A 199 -1.23 -13.50 32.83
N ALA A 200 -0.55 -13.53 31.70
CA ALA A 200 -0.48 -12.49 30.72
C ALA A 200 -1.91 -11.99 30.43
N ARG A 201 -2.20 -10.77 30.83
CA ARG A 201 -3.34 -10.00 30.31
C ARG A 201 -2.97 -9.57 28.89
N SER A 202 -2.92 -10.54 28.01
CA SER A 202 -2.76 -10.33 26.58
C SER A 202 -4.00 -10.89 25.94
N SER A 203 -4.78 -10.07 25.26
CA SER A 203 -5.34 -10.41 23.94
C SER A 203 -6.39 -9.45 23.41
N ALA A 204 -7.20 -8.79 24.22
CA ALA A 204 -8.24 -7.90 23.69
C ALA A 204 -7.66 -6.52 23.26
N ALA A 205 -6.68 -5.99 24.01
CA ALA A 205 -6.10 -4.67 23.76
C ALA A 205 -5.13 -4.59 22.57
N GLU A 206 -4.69 -5.74 22.04
CA GLU A 206 -3.74 -5.79 20.92
C GLU A 206 -4.38 -6.32 19.60
N ARG A 207 -5.70 -6.53 19.58
CA ARG A 207 -6.41 -6.98 18.39
C ARG A 207 -6.79 -5.78 17.53
N LEU A 208 -6.26 -5.75 16.31
CA LEU A 208 -6.64 -4.80 15.26
C LEU A 208 -7.95 -5.23 14.60
N GLY A 209 -8.70 -4.28 14.05
CA GLY A 209 -9.94 -4.56 13.34
C GLY A 209 -10.87 -3.36 13.25
N GLY A 210 -12.10 -3.62 12.80
CA GLY A 210 -13.13 -2.60 12.56
C GLY A 210 -13.77 -2.03 13.82
N THR A 211 -13.64 -2.70 14.98
CA THR A 211 -14.23 -2.23 16.25
C THR A 211 -13.54 -0.96 16.78
N PRO A 212 -14.18 -0.18 17.67
CA PRO A 212 -13.53 0.97 18.30
C PRO A 212 -12.22 0.60 19.00
N GLU A 213 -12.18 -0.54 19.70
CA GLU A 213 -10.98 -1.05 20.38
C GLU A 213 -9.88 -1.43 19.38
N GLY A 214 -10.24 -2.09 18.25
CA GLY A 214 -9.31 -2.45 17.20
C GLY A 214 -8.72 -1.23 16.49
N ARG A 215 -9.52 -0.19 16.30
CA ARG A 215 -9.05 1.10 15.78
C ARG A 215 -8.13 1.81 16.78
N GLN A 216 -8.45 1.75 18.07
CA GLN A 216 -7.57 2.30 19.12
C GLN A 216 -6.24 1.54 19.17
N ALA A 217 -6.27 0.22 19.08
CA ALA A 217 -5.07 -0.62 18.99
C ALA A 217 -4.18 -0.20 17.81
N PHE A 218 -4.77 0.16 16.67
CA PHE A 218 -4.00 0.69 15.53
C PHE A 218 -3.36 2.06 15.83
N MET A 219 -4.04 2.93 16.58
CA MET A 219 -3.45 4.20 17.03
C MET A 219 -2.26 3.96 17.98
N ASP A 220 -2.36 2.95 18.83
CA ASP A 220 -1.27 2.57 19.75
C ASP A 220 -0.09 1.96 18.98
N TYR A 221 -0.35 1.13 17.98
CA TYR A 221 0.65 0.64 17.02
C TYR A 221 1.40 1.80 16.35
N THR A 222 0.68 2.76 15.76
CA THR A 222 1.31 3.89 15.06
C THR A 222 2.11 4.79 15.99
N ARG A 223 1.67 4.94 17.25
CA ARG A 223 2.40 5.68 18.28
C ARG A 223 3.69 4.94 18.69
N ALA A 224 3.60 3.64 18.96
CA ALA A 224 4.75 2.82 19.31
C ALA A 224 5.80 2.83 18.18
N PHE A 225 5.36 2.69 16.92
CA PHE A 225 6.23 2.79 15.75
C PHE A 225 6.94 4.15 15.68
N SER A 226 6.19 5.25 15.78
CA SER A 226 6.74 6.62 15.72
C SER A 226 7.73 6.93 16.84
N ASN A 227 7.57 6.27 18.00
CA ASN A 227 8.47 6.38 19.14
C ASN A 227 9.67 5.42 19.08
N ALA A 228 9.78 4.60 18.01
CA ALA A 228 10.79 3.56 17.89
C ALA A 228 10.74 2.51 19.03
N ASP A 229 9.56 2.28 19.58
CA ASP A 229 9.30 1.22 20.54
C ASP A 229 9.09 -0.10 19.79
N PHE A 230 10.22 -0.74 19.44
CA PHE A 230 10.25 -1.94 18.61
C PHE A 230 9.53 -3.12 19.27
N ASP A 231 9.59 -3.23 20.59
CA ASP A 231 8.97 -4.32 21.31
C ASP A 231 7.44 -4.17 21.31
N SER A 232 6.93 -2.95 21.48
CA SER A 232 5.50 -2.69 21.50
C SER A 232 4.90 -2.81 20.10
N PHE A 233 5.46 -2.15 19.05
CA PHE A 233 4.82 -2.20 17.74
C PHE A 233 4.93 -3.58 17.07
N SER A 234 6.01 -4.34 17.32
CA SER A 234 6.19 -5.65 16.68
C SER A 234 5.22 -6.72 17.19
N ARG A 235 4.59 -6.52 18.35
CA ARG A 235 3.55 -7.43 18.88
C ARG A 235 2.31 -7.48 18.03
N PHE A 236 2.06 -6.42 17.26
CA PHE A 236 0.95 -6.35 16.31
C PHE A 236 1.17 -7.16 15.03
N TYR A 237 2.37 -7.69 14.81
CA TYR A 237 2.70 -8.51 13.65
C TYR A 237 2.48 -9.99 13.90
N THR A 238 2.08 -10.73 12.88
CA THR A 238 2.27 -12.18 12.83
C THR A 238 3.77 -12.49 12.67
N ASP A 239 4.20 -13.71 12.99
CA ASP A 239 5.62 -14.07 12.86
C ASP A 239 6.09 -14.08 11.41
N ASP A 240 5.20 -14.47 10.48
CA ASP A 240 5.41 -14.57 9.04
C ASP A 240 4.95 -13.32 8.27
N VAL A 241 4.78 -12.18 8.93
CA VAL A 241 4.34 -10.92 8.31
C VAL A 241 5.21 -10.55 7.10
N ARG A 242 4.57 -10.07 6.04
CA ARG A 242 5.23 -9.60 4.82
C ARG A 242 5.02 -8.09 4.67
N CYS A 243 6.09 -7.33 4.50
CA CYS A 243 6.04 -5.88 4.27
C CYS A 243 6.59 -5.55 2.88
N GLU A 244 5.75 -4.95 2.05
CA GLU A 244 6.08 -4.54 0.70
C GLU A 244 6.16 -3.01 0.63
N LEU A 245 7.39 -2.52 0.65
CA LEU A 245 7.72 -1.11 0.46
C LEU A 245 7.99 -0.85 -1.03
N PRO A 246 7.93 0.40 -1.51
CA PRO A 246 8.25 0.73 -2.90
C PRO A 246 9.64 0.28 -3.37
N SER A 247 10.59 0.13 -2.44
CA SER A 247 11.99 -0.20 -2.72
C SER A 247 12.48 -1.53 -2.16
N ALA A 248 11.66 -2.23 -1.36
CA ALA A 248 12.06 -3.46 -0.69
C ALA A 248 10.88 -4.34 -0.31
N VAL A 249 11.11 -5.64 -0.27
CA VAL A 249 10.20 -6.62 0.33
C VAL A 249 10.88 -7.21 1.54
N LEU A 250 10.24 -7.13 2.70
CA LEU A 250 10.73 -7.68 3.97
C LEU A 250 9.80 -8.81 4.38
N GLU A 251 10.37 -9.96 4.68
CA GLU A 251 9.62 -11.13 5.10
C GLU A 251 9.97 -11.48 6.53
N ARG A 252 8.95 -11.73 7.34
CA ARG A 252 9.00 -12.04 8.76
C ARG A 252 9.24 -10.82 9.66
N ARG A 253 8.70 -10.92 10.87
CA ARG A 253 8.76 -9.88 11.91
C ARG A 253 10.17 -9.38 12.17
N GLU A 254 11.11 -10.30 12.30
CA GLU A 254 12.51 -10.00 12.65
C GLU A 254 13.18 -9.16 11.55
N ALA A 255 12.91 -9.45 10.28
CA ALA A 255 13.47 -8.69 9.16
C ALA A 255 12.93 -7.26 9.14
N ILE A 256 11.63 -7.08 9.40
CA ILE A 256 11.00 -5.75 9.47
C ILE A 256 11.58 -4.95 10.64
N VAL A 257 11.64 -5.55 11.82
CA VAL A 257 12.22 -4.92 13.02
C VAL A 257 13.70 -4.57 12.78
N GLY A 258 14.47 -5.49 12.20
CA GLY A 258 15.88 -5.28 11.87
C GLY A 258 16.08 -4.11 10.89
N PHE A 259 15.25 -4.05 9.83
CA PHE A 259 15.28 -2.96 8.85
C PHE A 259 15.04 -1.60 9.51
N TYR A 260 13.99 -1.47 10.32
CA TYR A 260 13.69 -0.21 10.98
C TYR A 260 14.71 0.14 12.08
N ARG A 261 15.26 -0.83 12.81
CA ARG A 261 16.35 -0.58 13.77
C ARG A 261 17.58 0.00 13.09
N GLU A 262 17.92 -0.50 11.89
CA GLU A 262 19.06 0.01 11.13
C GLU A 262 18.75 1.42 10.59
N MET A 263 17.63 1.61 9.94
CA MET A 263 17.22 2.91 9.42
C MET A 263 17.16 3.97 10.53
N PHE A 264 16.65 3.62 11.70
CA PHE A 264 16.47 4.55 12.82
C PHE A 264 17.77 4.98 13.51
N LYS A 265 18.92 4.42 13.12
CA LYS A 265 20.23 4.94 13.52
C LYS A 265 20.56 6.27 12.87
N THR A 266 20.03 6.53 11.67
CA THR A 266 20.32 7.73 10.89
C THR A 266 19.08 8.57 10.58
N VAL A 267 17.95 7.92 10.31
CA VAL A 267 16.69 8.59 9.94
C VAL A 267 15.53 8.01 10.77
N ARG A 268 14.82 8.86 11.48
CA ARG A 268 13.61 8.51 12.23
C ARG A 268 12.38 8.71 11.37
N GLU A 269 11.49 7.74 11.37
CA GLU A 269 10.17 7.86 10.75
C GLU A 269 9.10 8.06 11.82
N SER A 270 8.24 9.04 11.61
CA SER A 270 7.03 9.24 12.40
C SER A 270 5.81 9.30 11.49
N LEU A 271 4.69 8.79 11.99
CA LEU A 271 3.45 8.65 11.23
C LEU A 271 2.39 9.64 11.73
N THR A 272 1.80 10.38 10.79
CA THR A 272 0.58 11.16 11.04
C THR A 272 -0.57 10.52 10.29
N LEU A 273 -1.51 9.92 11.01
CA LEU A 273 -2.71 9.31 10.46
C LEU A 273 -3.74 10.38 10.10
N HIS A 274 -4.25 10.35 8.89
CA HIS A 274 -5.30 11.27 8.42
C HIS A 274 -6.65 10.57 8.30
N GLN A 275 -6.65 9.32 7.82
CA GLN A 275 -7.86 8.52 7.68
C GLN A 275 -7.53 7.05 7.93
N LEU A 276 -8.48 6.33 8.52
CA LEU A 276 -8.42 4.89 8.74
C LEU A 276 -9.76 4.28 8.35
N ILE A 277 -9.73 3.33 7.44
CA ILE A 277 -10.85 2.43 7.17
C ILE A 277 -10.42 1.05 7.67
N ALA A 278 -11.29 0.40 8.42
CA ALA A 278 -10.94 -0.85 9.09
C ALA A 278 -12.15 -1.77 9.18
N ASP A 279 -11.90 -3.04 8.89
CA ASP A 279 -12.77 -4.17 9.21
C ASP A 279 -11.93 -5.31 9.82
N ASP A 280 -12.51 -6.50 9.97
CA ASP A 280 -11.80 -7.63 10.58
C ASP A 280 -10.80 -8.30 9.64
N ALA A 281 -10.86 -8.01 8.33
CA ALA A 281 -9.94 -8.53 7.33
C ALA A 281 -8.75 -7.61 7.06
N GLY A 282 -8.91 -6.31 7.31
CA GLY A 282 -7.85 -5.37 6.99
C GLY A 282 -8.05 -3.94 7.47
N LEU A 283 -6.99 -3.17 7.29
CA LEU A 283 -6.92 -1.75 7.61
C LEU A 283 -6.34 -1.00 6.41
N ALA A 284 -6.98 0.08 6.01
CA ALA A 284 -6.43 0.99 5.02
C ALA A 284 -6.22 2.37 5.66
N ALA A 285 -4.99 2.85 5.62
CA ALA A 285 -4.59 4.08 6.25
C ALA A 285 -4.05 5.09 5.24
N ASP A 286 -4.56 6.32 5.30
CA ASP A 286 -3.99 7.48 4.62
C ASP A 286 -3.07 8.20 5.61
N VAL A 287 -1.77 8.16 5.38
CA VAL A 287 -0.73 8.53 6.35
C VAL A 287 0.24 9.53 5.72
N THR A 288 0.74 10.45 6.52
CA THR A 288 2.00 11.16 6.22
C THR A 288 3.12 10.50 7.02
N SER A 289 4.10 9.92 6.33
CA SER A 289 5.39 9.56 6.89
C SER A 289 6.31 10.77 6.87
N GLN A 290 6.83 11.19 8.03
CA GLN A 290 7.89 12.17 8.15
C GLN A 290 9.20 11.46 8.49
N PHE A 291 10.18 11.60 7.63
CA PHE A 291 11.53 11.05 7.81
C PHE A 291 12.44 12.19 8.26
N THR A 292 12.95 12.13 9.48
CA THR A 292 13.83 13.14 10.09
C THR A 292 15.23 12.56 10.27
N ALA A 293 16.22 13.19 9.66
CA ALA A 293 17.61 12.80 9.77
C ALA A 293 18.17 13.18 11.16
N ILE A 294 18.60 12.19 11.95
CA ILE A 294 19.29 12.37 13.23
C ILE A 294 20.81 12.33 13.06
N GLU A 295 21.29 11.82 11.93
CA GLU A 295 22.64 11.92 11.41
C GLU A 295 22.57 12.24 9.91
N ASP A 296 23.69 12.62 9.28
CA ASP A 296 23.72 12.85 7.84
C ASP A 296 23.36 11.56 7.08
N ALA A 297 22.38 11.66 6.18
CA ALA A 297 21.84 10.55 5.40
C ALA A 297 21.84 10.88 3.89
N PRO A 298 23.01 11.01 3.25
CA PRO A 298 23.13 11.44 1.86
C PRO A 298 22.57 10.43 0.86
N HIS A 299 22.42 9.16 1.27
CA HIS A 299 21.92 8.06 0.43
C HIS A 299 20.54 7.57 0.86
N PHE A 300 19.79 8.36 1.66
CA PHE A 300 18.45 7.95 2.06
C PHE A 300 17.53 7.89 0.83
N VAL A 301 16.79 6.78 0.71
CA VAL A 301 16.04 6.41 -0.50
C VAL A 301 14.96 7.42 -0.91
N VAL A 302 14.46 8.23 0.01
CA VAL A 302 13.41 9.23 -0.27
C VAL A 302 14.03 10.54 -0.75
N ALA A 303 15.07 11.02 -0.08
CA ALA A 303 15.84 12.20 -0.41
C ALA A 303 17.15 12.22 0.38
N ALA A 304 18.23 12.78 -0.18
CA ALA A 304 19.42 13.08 0.60
C ALA A 304 19.08 14.09 1.70
N LEU A 305 19.45 13.77 2.95
CA LEU A 305 19.16 14.60 4.12
C LEU A 305 20.43 14.88 4.91
N LYS A 306 20.56 16.10 5.42
CA LYS A 306 21.53 16.46 6.44
C LYS A 306 20.90 16.32 7.82
N LYS A 307 21.74 16.12 8.84
CA LYS A 307 21.28 16.09 10.24
C LYS A 307 20.37 17.27 10.57
N GLY A 308 19.22 16.98 11.17
CA GLY A 308 18.19 17.97 11.49
C GLY A 308 17.27 18.34 10.33
N GLU A 309 17.47 17.78 9.14
CA GLU A 309 16.52 17.94 8.04
C GLU A 309 15.46 16.83 8.05
N PHE A 310 14.29 17.12 7.49
CA PHE A 310 13.23 16.15 7.32
C PHE A 310 12.56 16.26 5.94
N VAL A 311 11.94 15.17 5.53
CA VAL A 311 11.10 15.08 4.33
C VAL A 311 9.77 14.42 4.69
N ARG A 312 8.68 14.86 4.09
CA ARG A 312 7.34 14.26 4.25
C ARG A 312 6.89 13.59 2.98
N VAL A 313 6.31 12.41 3.15
CA VAL A 313 5.73 11.62 2.06
C VAL A 313 4.32 11.22 2.44
N ARG A 314 3.34 11.50 1.57
CA ARG A 314 2.01 10.94 1.71
C ARG A 314 2.00 9.53 1.17
N VAL A 315 1.48 8.60 1.95
CA VAL A 315 1.37 7.19 1.58
C VAL A 315 -0.01 6.63 1.91
N PHE A 316 -0.47 5.70 1.11
CA PHE A 316 -1.55 4.80 1.47
C PHE A 316 -0.94 3.48 1.88
N VAL A 317 -1.35 2.99 3.05
CA VAL A 317 -0.88 1.73 3.58
C VAL A 317 -2.07 0.81 3.75
N TYR A 318 -1.97 -0.37 3.16
CA TYR A 318 -2.94 -1.42 3.36
C TYR A 318 -2.33 -2.55 4.19
N TYR A 319 -3.02 -2.91 5.25
CA TYR A 319 -2.66 -3.97 6.16
C TYR A 319 -3.68 -5.09 6.03
N THR A 320 -3.27 -6.31 5.71
CA THR A 320 -4.14 -7.47 5.89
C THR A 320 -4.01 -8.00 7.31
N LEU A 321 -5.13 -8.42 7.88
CA LEU A 321 -5.16 -8.95 9.22
C LEU A 321 -5.37 -10.47 9.20
N ARG A 322 -4.74 -11.14 10.16
CA ARG A 322 -4.99 -12.53 10.51
C ARG A 322 -5.03 -12.65 12.03
N ASP A 323 -6.17 -13.09 12.57
CA ASP A 323 -6.42 -13.19 14.01
C ASP A 323 -6.21 -11.87 14.78
N GLY A 324 -6.53 -10.73 14.13
CA GLY A 324 -6.37 -9.40 14.70
C GLY A 324 -4.92 -8.90 14.72
N LYS A 325 -4.00 -9.56 14.02
CA LYS A 325 -2.61 -9.13 13.84
C LYS A 325 -2.31 -8.83 12.37
N ILE A 326 -1.34 -7.97 12.12
CA ILE A 326 -0.89 -7.61 10.78
C ILE A 326 -0.14 -8.80 10.17
N ALA A 327 -0.69 -9.34 9.09
CA ALA A 327 -0.09 -10.42 8.30
C ALA A 327 0.61 -9.90 7.04
N SER A 328 0.17 -8.76 6.49
CA SER A 328 0.91 -8.07 5.44
C SER A 328 0.77 -6.56 5.53
N ILE A 329 1.75 -5.86 5.00
CA ILE A 329 1.82 -4.40 4.89
C ILE A 329 2.16 -4.08 3.44
N ARG A 330 1.37 -3.24 2.78
CA ARG A 330 1.66 -2.75 1.43
C ARG A 330 1.58 -1.23 1.42
N VAL A 331 2.62 -0.57 0.92
CA VAL A 331 2.77 0.87 0.97
C VAL A 331 2.80 1.45 -0.43
N ALA A 332 1.83 2.29 -0.78
CA ALA A 332 1.78 3.04 -2.02
C ALA A 332 2.02 4.53 -1.78
N ARG A 333 2.88 5.13 -2.59
CA ARG A 333 3.14 6.57 -2.51
C ARG A 333 1.98 7.35 -3.12
N ALA A 334 1.34 8.21 -2.33
CA ALA A 334 0.17 8.99 -2.74
C ALA A 334 0.50 10.42 -3.20
N GLY A 335 1.78 10.74 -3.42
CA GLY A 335 2.20 12.06 -3.86
C GLY A 335 3.71 12.16 -4.02
N ILE A 336 4.16 13.35 -4.40
CA ILE A 336 5.59 13.69 -4.49
C ILE A 336 6.09 13.99 -3.07
N PRO A 337 7.27 13.47 -2.66
CA PRO A 337 7.90 13.86 -1.40
C PRO A 337 8.09 15.38 -1.32
N SER A 338 7.96 15.95 -0.13
CA SER A 338 8.33 17.33 0.08
C SER A 338 9.83 17.52 -0.22
N LYS A 339 10.24 18.76 -0.52
CA LYS A 339 11.67 19.07 -0.46
C LYS A 339 12.17 18.92 0.98
N PRO A 340 13.46 18.61 1.19
CA PRO A 340 14.07 18.66 2.52
C PRO A 340 13.80 20.00 3.21
N GLN A 341 13.44 19.95 4.48
CA GLN A 341 13.14 21.11 5.34
C GLN A 341 13.90 20.95 6.66
N ARG A 342 14.12 22.04 7.38
CA ARG A 342 14.66 22.01 8.75
C ARG A 342 13.52 22.17 9.76
N LEU A 343 13.68 21.55 10.92
CA LEU A 343 12.81 21.72 12.07
C LEU A 343 12.91 23.13 12.63
#